data_16ff49dbf57152878c35df772f4d7bf8
#
_entry.id   16ff49dbf57152878c35df772f4d7bf8
#
_cell.length_a   1.000
_cell.length_b   1.000
_cell.length_c   1.000
_cell.angle_alpha   90.00
_cell.angle_beta   90.00
_cell.angle_gamma   90.00
#
_symmetry.space_group_name_H-M   'P 1'
#
loop_
_entity.id
_entity.type
_entity.pdbx_description
1 polymer ?
#
loop_
_entity_poly.entity_id
_entity_poly.type
_entity_poly.pdbx_seq_one_letter_code
_entity_poly.pdbx_strand_id
1 'polypeptide(L)'
;MKPLTRPATLSAQVYQAVADEIVSGRLKAGMHLRQEEVADRLGVSRQPVQQAMVMLSLDGLVIKSEKRGLYVAPFDPELMQKHYDIRSALDGLAARQAAQRLSFDTFLVSRIEKLGEGILAKGRAAISQSNIVAQITCDEAFHHLIYDVADNPLLATSARIHWQYLRRAMGEVLRHVESPQNIWQQHEAILSAVVKGNSATAEKLALDHTSSASKRLFEAYKDIGLPNEKVVGKR
;
A
#
# COMPACT_ATOMS: atom_id res chain seq x y z
N MET A 1 23.13 12.92 -21.20
CA MET A 1 21.94 13.76 -20.97
C MET A 1 21.72 13.86 -19.46
N LYS A 2 21.54 15.06 -18.89
CA LYS A 2 21.17 15.19 -17.48
C LYS A 2 19.73 14.67 -17.27
N PRO A 3 19.45 13.86 -16.25
CA PRO A 3 18.09 13.42 -15.95
C PRO A 3 17.24 14.63 -15.57
N LEU A 4 16.08 14.74 -16.20
CA LEU A 4 15.08 15.75 -15.82
C LEU A 4 14.38 15.24 -14.55
N THR A 5 14.63 15.86 -13.41
CA THR A 5 13.76 15.76 -12.23
C THR A 5 12.46 16.49 -12.56
N ARG A 6 11.46 15.76 -13.02
CA ARG A 6 10.11 16.33 -13.21
C ARG A 6 9.35 16.27 -11.90
N PRO A 7 8.72 17.37 -11.47
CA PRO A 7 7.70 17.29 -10.42
C PRO A 7 6.61 16.30 -10.86
N ALA A 8 5.93 15.68 -9.88
CA ALA A 8 4.84 14.74 -10.17
C ALA A 8 3.85 15.37 -11.16
N THR A 9 3.49 14.64 -12.21
CA THR A 9 2.54 15.14 -13.21
C THR A 9 1.19 15.44 -12.57
N LEU A 10 0.39 16.36 -13.13
CA LEU A 10 -0.97 16.63 -12.64
C LEU A 10 -1.81 15.34 -12.61
N SER A 11 -1.65 14.45 -13.57
CA SER A 11 -2.35 13.17 -13.58
C SER A 11 -1.95 12.26 -12.42
N ALA A 12 -0.68 12.25 -12.02
CA ALA A 12 -0.24 11.51 -10.84
C ALA A 12 -0.76 12.13 -9.53
N GLN A 13 -0.84 13.45 -9.46
CA GLN A 13 -1.43 14.15 -8.30
C GLN A 13 -2.94 13.88 -8.19
N VAL A 14 -3.67 13.93 -9.30
CA VAL A 14 -5.10 13.58 -9.35
C VAL A 14 -5.31 12.11 -8.95
N TYR A 15 -4.48 11.20 -9.49
CA TYR A 15 -4.52 9.79 -9.11
C TYR A 15 -4.40 9.62 -7.59
N GLN A 16 -3.37 10.25 -6.99
CA GLN A 16 -3.13 10.13 -5.56
C GLN A 16 -4.28 10.72 -4.75
N ALA A 17 -4.79 11.89 -5.13
CA ALA A 17 -5.91 12.53 -4.45
C ALA A 17 -7.18 11.64 -4.46
N VAL A 18 -7.52 11.04 -5.61
CA VAL A 18 -8.69 10.15 -5.71
C VAL A 18 -8.45 8.84 -4.95
N ALA A 19 -7.25 8.27 -5.04
CA ALA A 19 -6.90 7.05 -4.30
C ALA A 19 -7.01 7.26 -2.78
N ASP A 20 -6.54 8.39 -2.26
CA ASP A 20 -6.63 8.73 -0.82
C ASP A 20 -8.10 8.96 -0.38
N GLU A 21 -8.95 9.52 -1.26
CA GLU A 21 -10.40 9.63 -1.01
C GLU A 21 -11.07 8.24 -0.93
N ILE A 22 -10.64 7.29 -1.76
CA ILE A 22 -11.11 5.89 -1.72
C ILE A 22 -10.62 5.20 -0.43
N VAL A 23 -9.33 5.31 -0.13
CA VAL A 23 -8.71 4.71 1.08
C VAL A 23 -9.35 5.26 2.35
N SER A 24 -9.59 6.57 2.43
CA SER A 24 -10.27 7.19 3.57
C SER A 24 -11.77 6.91 3.65
N GLY A 25 -12.37 6.30 2.61
CA GLY A 25 -13.79 5.99 2.55
C GLY A 25 -14.70 7.18 2.24
N ARG A 26 -14.14 8.34 1.90
CA ARG A 26 -14.94 9.48 1.39
C ARG A 26 -15.54 9.16 0.03
N LEU A 27 -14.82 8.40 -0.81
CA LEU A 27 -15.35 7.77 -2.02
C LEU A 27 -15.65 6.31 -1.74
N LYS A 28 -16.91 5.98 -1.52
CA LYS A 28 -17.37 4.62 -1.17
C LYS A 28 -17.46 3.72 -2.40
N ALA A 29 -17.36 2.39 -2.18
CA ALA A 29 -17.62 1.39 -3.21
C ALA A 29 -18.97 1.65 -3.92
N GLY A 30 -18.99 1.49 -5.23
CA GLY A 30 -20.18 1.74 -6.05
C GLY A 30 -20.51 3.22 -6.34
N MET A 31 -19.79 4.18 -5.75
CA MET A 31 -20.00 5.61 -6.09
C MET A 31 -19.58 5.89 -7.52
N HIS A 32 -20.43 6.65 -8.24
CA HIS A 32 -20.13 7.12 -9.57
C HIS A 32 -19.10 8.25 -9.55
N LEU A 33 -18.04 8.11 -10.33
CA LEU A 33 -16.97 9.10 -10.47
C LEU A 33 -17.14 9.90 -11.74
N ARG A 34 -17.75 11.07 -11.61
CA ARG A 34 -17.90 12.01 -12.72
C ARG A 34 -16.63 12.81 -12.89
N GLN A 35 -15.95 12.63 -14.03
CA GLN A 35 -14.67 13.26 -14.30
C GLN A 35 -14.73 14.79 -14.26
N GLU A 36 -15.87 15.39 -14.63
CA GLU A 36 -16.11 16.83 -14.53
C GLU A 36 -16.09 17.31 -13.08
N GLU A 37 -16.84 16.62 -12.20
CA GLU A 37 -16.89 16.97 -10.78
C GLU A 37 -15.51 16.81 -10.10
N VAL A 38 -14.74 15.80 -10.50
CA VAL A 38 -13.36 15.61 -10.00
C VAL A 38 -12.45 16.75 -10.49
N ALA A 39 -12.57 17.14 -11.75
CA ALA A 39 -11.79 18.24 -12.34
C ALA A 39 -12.07 19.56 -11.62
N ASP A 40 -13.36 19.87 -11.42
CA ASP A 40 -13.81 21.09 -10.73
C ASP A 40 -13.33 21.14 -9.28
N ARG A 41 -13.47 20.04 -8.54
CA ARG A 41 -13.02 19.92 -7.13
C ARG A 41 -11.51 20.08 -6.97
N LEU A 42 -10.72 19.61 -7.92
CA LEU A 42 -9.26 19.66 -7.88
C LEU A 42 -8.67 20.89 -8.60
N GLY A 43 -9.50 21.72 -9.23
CA GLY A 43 -9.06 22.92 -9.97
C GLY A 43 -8.16 22.59 -11.16
N VAL A 44 -8.41 21.47 -11.86
CA VAL A 44 -7.63 21.01 -13.01
C VAL A 44 -8.51 20.83 -14.25
N SER A 45 -7.90 20.78 -15.44
CA SER A 45 -8.62 20.42 -16.66
C SER A 45 -9.03 18.93 -16.67
N ARG A 46 -9.94 18.54 -17.57
CA ARG A 46 -10.40 17.14 -17.70
C ARG A 46 -9.30 16.16 -18.11
N GLN A 47 -8.30 16.60 -18.87
CA GLN A 47 -7.26 15.72 -19.41
C GLN A 47 -6.46 14.98 -18.32
N PRO A 48 -5.86 15.61 -17.30
CA PRO A 48 -5.18 14.91 -16.22
C PRO A 48 -6.12 14.00 -15.41
N VAL A 49 -7.40 14.37 -15.26
CA VAL A 49 -8.40 13.51 -14.61
C VAL A 49 -8.64 12.25 -15.43
N GLN A 50 -8.82 12.36 -16.73
CA GLN A 50 -9.00 11.21 -17.62
C GLN A 50 -7.82 10.25 -17.56
N GLN A 51 -6.59 10.77 -17.57
CA GLN A 51 -5.38 9.95 -17.42
C GLN A 51 -5.34 9.24 -16.05
N ALA A 52 -5.67 9.97 -14.97
CA ALA A 52 -5.74 9.40 -13.63
C ALA A 52 -6.78 8.28 -13.53
N MET A 53 -7.96 8.45 -14.14
CA MET A 53 -9.02 7.44 -14.16
C MET A 53 -8.60 6.16 -14.88
N VAL A 54 -7.80 6.28 -15.95
CA VAL A 54 -7.21 5.10 -16.62
C VAL A 54 -6.26 4.38 -15.67
N MET A 55 -5.39 5.10 -14.97
CA MET A 55 -4.47 4.50 -13.99
C MET A 55 -5.23 3.83 -12.85
N LEU A 56 -6.23 4.50 -12.27
CA LEU A 56 -7.08 3.94 -11.22
C LEU A 56 -7.83 2.68 -11.68
N SER A 57 -8.22 2.62 -12.94
CA SER A 57 -8.88 1.43 -13.52
C SER A 57 -7.89 0.27 -13.71
N LEU A 58 -6.67 0.56 -14.15
CA LEU A 58 -5.61 -0.45 -14.27
C LEU A 58 -5.24 -1.06 -12.90
N ASP A 59 -5.28 -0.23 -11.85
CA ASP A 59 -5.00 -0.65 -10.49
C ASP A 59 -6.22 -1.26 -9.76
N GLY A 60 -7.35 -1.41 -10.45
CA GLY A 60 -8.56 -2.03 -9.90
C GLY A 60 -9.29 -1.20 -8.84
N LEU A 61 -8.94 0.08 -8.67
CA LEU A 61 -9.61 1.00 -7.75
C LEU A 61 -10.93 1.54 -8.33
N VAL A 62 -11.02 1.59 -9.66
CA VAL A 62 -12.17 2.09 -10.42
C VAL A 62 -12.54 1.08 -11.48
N ILE A 63 -13.82 0.88 -11.70
CA ILE A 63 -14.36 0.00 -12.73
C ILE A 63 -15.26 0.77 -13.70
N LYS A 64 -15.31 0.28 -14.93
CA LYS A 64 -16.29 0.73 -15.91
C LYS A 64 -17.56 -0.12 -15.78
N SER A 65 -18.69 0.52 -15.57
CA SER A 65 -19.98 -0.17 -15.47
C SER A 65 -20.70 -0.24 -16.82
N GLU A 66 -21.53 -1.27 -17.01
CA GLU A 66 -22.46 -1.40 -18.15
C GLU A 66 -23.44 -0.22 -18.25
N LYS A 67 -23.74 0.44 -17.14
CA LYS A 67 -24.60 1.66 -17.07
C LYS A 67 -23.93 2.94 -17.58
N ARG A 68 -22.82 2.83 -18.30
CA ARG A 68 -21.95 3.93 -18.74
C ARG A 68 -21.43 4.79 -17.57
N GLY A 69 -20.14 4.83 -17.41
CA GLY A 69 -19.47 5.63 -16.39
C GLY A 69 -18.40 4.85 -15.63
N LEU A 70 -17.69 5.58 -14.76
CA LEU A 70 -16.66 5.05 -13.89
C LEU A 70 -17.20 5.03 -12.46
N TYR A 71 -16.92 3.95 -11.76
CA TYR A 71 -17.40 3.73 -10.40
C TYR A 71 -16.24 3.26 -9.52
N VAL A 72 -16.25 3.62 -8.25
CA VAL A 72 -15.34 3.04 -7.27
C VAL A 72 -15.60 1.53 -7.24
N ALA A 73 -14.57 0.74 -7.47
CA ALA A 73 -14.68 -0.72 -7.54
C ALA A 73 -15.18 -1.28 -6.19
N PRO A 74 -15.96 -2.35 -6.13
CA PRO A 74 -16.25 -3.06 -4.88
C PRO A 74 -14.98 -3.70 -4.31
N PHE A 75 -14.97 -3.99 -3.02
CA PHE A 75 -13.87 -4.68 -2.37
C PHE A 75 -14.05 -6.19 -2.47
N ASP A 76 -12.98 -6.91 -2.80
CA ASP A 76 -12.96 -8.36 -2.87
C ASP A 76 -11.94 -8.92 -1.86
N PRO A 77 -12.41 -9.52 -0.74
CA PRO A 77 -11.53 -10.04 0.31
C PRO A 77 -10.74 -11.28 -0.13
N GLU A 78 -11.26 -12.09 -1.06
CA GLU A 78 -10.53 -13.25 -1.60
C GLU A 78 -9.38 -12.80 -2.49
N LEU A 79 -9.62 -11.76 -3.30
CA LEU A 79 -8.56 -11.16 -4.12
C LEU A 79 -7.51 -10.48 -3.24
N MET A 80 -7.92 -9.85 -2.13
CA MET A 80 -6.99 -9.30 -1.14
C MET A 80 -6.00 -10.35 -0.64
N GLN A 81 -6.47 -11.54 -0.27
CA GLN A 81 -5.58 -12.62 0.19
C GLN A 81 -4.56 -13.00 -0.88
N LYS A 82 -4.98 -13.12 -2.14
CA LYS A 82 -4.06 -13.43 -3.27
C LYS A 82 -2.99 -12.36 -3.46
N HIS A 83 -3.34 -11.08 -3.29
CA HIS A 83 -2.35 -9.99 -3.31
C HIS A 83 -1.37 -10.12 -2.13
N TYR A 84 -1.84 -10.48 -0.95
CA TYR A 84 -0.99 -10.70 0.22
C TYR A 84 -0.05 -11.90 0.05
N ASP A 85 -0.50 -12.99 -0.58
CA ASP A 85 0.33 -14.18 -0.82
C ASP A 85 1.56 -13.83 -1.67
N ILE A 86 1.35 -13.11 -2.78
CA ILE A 86 2.45 -12.66 -3.65
C ILE A 86 3.34 -11.64 -2.92
N ARG A 87 2.72 -10.66 -2.25
CA ARG A 87 3.48 -9.66 -1.49
C ARG A 87 4.34 -10.31 -0.39
N SER A 88 3.82 -11.32 0.31
CA SER A 88 4.58 -12.03 1.34
C SER A 88 5.88 -12.61 0.79
N ALA A 89 5.83 -13.25 -0.39
CA ALA A 89 7.02 -13.79 -1.04
C ALA A 89 8.03 -12.69 -1.42
N LEU A 90 7.54 -11.54 -1.91
CA LEU A 90 8.39 -10.38 -2.26
C LEU A 90 9.00 -9.75 -1.01
N ASP A 91 8.23 -9.56 0.06
CA ASP A 91 8.69 -8.99 1.33
C ASP A 91 9.75 -9.89 2.00
N GLY A 92 9.55 -11.20 2.01
CA GLY A 92 10.52 -12.16 2.52
C GLY A 92 11.84 -12.13 1.76
N LEU A 93 11.76 -12.16 0.42
CA LEU A 93 12.93 -12.05 -0.45
C LEU A 93 13.69 -10.73 -0.22
N ALA A 94 12.95 -9.62 -0.12
CA ALA A 94 13.53 -8.30 0.10
C ALA A 94 14.25 -8.22 1.45
N ALA A 95 13.61 -8.66 2.53
CA ALA A 95 14.20 -8.63 3.87
C ALA A 95 15.48 -9.48 3.95
N ARG A 96 15.49 -10.66 3.30
CA ARG A 96 16.67 -11.50 3.20
C ARG A 96 17.81 -10.80 2.46
N GLN A 97 17.54 -10.25 1.27
CA GLN A 97 18.56 -9.58 0.45
C GLN A 97 19.07 -8.30 1.13
N ALA A 98 18.17 -7.52 1.75
CA ALA A 98 18.54 -6.33 2.51
C ALA A 98 19.50 -6.68 3.67
N ALA A 99 19.18 -7.70 4.46
CA ALA A 99 20.04 -8.15 5.55
C ALA A 99 21.39 -8.68 5.04
N GLN A 100 21.41 -9.45 3.96
CA GLN A 100 22.64 -9.89 3.32
C GLN A 100 23.52 -8.70 2.89
N ARG A 101 22.95 -7.69 2.25
CA ARG A 101 23.69 -6.51 1.83
C ARG A 101 24.31 -5.77 3.00
N LEU A 102 23.53 -5.51 4.07
CA LEU A 102 24.03 -4.78 5.24
C LEU A 102 25.07 -5.56 6.05
N SER A 103 25.13 -6.88 5.94
CA SER A 103 26.21 -7.68 6.56
C SER A 103 27.58 -7.41 5.94
N PHE A 104 27.64 -6.89 4.71
CA PHE A 104 28.87 -6.55 4.00
C PHE A 104 29.13 -5.05 3.93
N ASP A 105 28.09 -4.21 4.07
CA ASP A 105 28.17 -2.74 3.96
C ASP A 105 27.75 -2.06 5.25
N THR A 106 28.69 -2.01 6.20
CA THR A 106 28.46 -1.42 7.52
C THR A 106 28.26 0.10 7.49
N PHE A 107 28.71 0.78 6.41
CA PHE A 107 28.51 2.24 6.26
C PHE A 107 27.04 2.60 6.06
N LEU A 108 26.25 1.72 5.47
CA LEU A 108 24.84 1.94 5.27
C LEU A 108 24.00 1.68 6.54
N VAL A 109 24.48 0.85 7.46
CA VAL A 109 23.71 0.40 8.63
C VAL A 109 23.09 1.55 9.41
N SER A 110 23.90 2.48 9.91
CA SER A 110 23.41 3.60 10.75
C SER A 110 22.42 4.50 10.00
N ARG A 111 22.60 4.67 8.69
CA ARG A 111 21.71 5.44 7.84
C ARG A 111 20.34 4.74 7.70
N ILE A 112 20.34 3.45 7.43
CA ILE A 112 19.12 2.65 7.25
C ILE A 112 18.36 2.53 8.56
N GLU A 113 19.06 2.28 9.67
CA GLU A 113 18.49 2.27 11.01
C GLU A 113 17.75 3.58 11.32
N LYS A 114 18.41 4.72 11.16
CA LYS A 114 17.81 6.04 11.40
C LYS A 114 16.60 6.32 10.50
N LEU A 115 16.67 5.93 9.21
CA LEU A 115 15.52 6.09 8.29
C LEU A 115 14.35 5.20 8.72
N GLY A 116 14.61 3.95 9.06
CA GLY A 116 13.61 3.00 9.52
C GLY A 116 12.96 3.46 10.82
N GLU A 117 13.75 3.85 11.83
CA GLU A 117 13.24 4.40 13.10
C GLU A 117 12.33 5.62 12.89
N GLY A 118 12.72 6.51 11.95
CA GLY A 118 11.90 7.67 11.58
C GLY A 118 10.55 7.30 11.01
N ILE A 119 10.49 6.24 10.17
CA ILE A 119 9.23 5.72 9.62
C ILE A 119 8.40 5.08 10.73
N LEU A 120 9.01 4.24 11.59
CA LEU A 120 8.33 3.59 12.70
C LEU A 120 7.71 4.61 13.68
N ALA A 121 8.43 5.66 13.99
CA ALA A 121 7.94 6.74 14.86
C ALA A 121 6.72 7.45 14.27
N LYS A 122 6.76 7.78 12.97
CA LYS A 122 5.62 8.37 12.25
C LYS A 122 4.42 7.44 12.21
N GLY A 123 4.64 6.15 11.99
CA GLY A 123 3.58 5.15 11.99
C GLY A 123 2.89 5.02 13.34
N ARG A 124 3.65 4.96 14.43
CA ARG A 124 3.11 4.97 15.80
C ARG A 124 2.31 6.25 16.08
N ALA A 125 2.83 7.41 15.68
CA ALA A 125 2.11 8.68 15.83
C ALA A 125 0.80 8.70 15.02
N ALA A 126 0.78 8.13 13.82
CA ALA A 126 -0.42 8.06 13.00
C ALA A 126 -1.55 7.21 13.65
N ILE A 127 -1.21 6.15 14.40
CA ILE A 127 -2.18 5.40 15.21
C ILE A 127 -2.78 6.29 16.31
N SER A 128 -1.93 6.97 17.08
CA SER A 128 -2.39 7.86 18.16
C SER A 128 -3.31 8.99 17.67
N GLN A 129 -3.15 9.39 16.41
CA GLN A 129 -3.96 10.41 15.73
C GLN A 129 -5.18 9.84 15.01
N SER A 130 -5.40 8.53 15.05
CA SER A 130 -6.45 7.83 14.27
C SER A 130 -6.42 8.16 12.77
N ASN A 131 -5.23 8.49 12.23
CA ASN A 131 -5.06 8.86 10.83
C ASN A 131 -4.74 7.63 9.97
N ILE A 132 -5.78 6.98 9.44
CA ILE A 132 -5.69 5.74 8.66
C ILE A 132 -4.81 5.91 7.41
N VAL A 133 -4.95 7.01 6.69
CA VAL A 133 -4.15 7.26 5.47
C VAL A 133 -2.66 7.36 5.83
N ALA A 134 -2.33 8.07 6.91
CA ALA A 134 -0.95 8.19 7.37
C ALA A 134 -0.39 6.84 7.86
N GLN A 135 -1.20 6.01 8.54
CA GLN A 135 -0.81 4.67 8.97
C GLN A 135 -0.42 3.80 7.77
N ILE A 136 -1.29 3.74 6.75
CA ILE A 136 -1.06 2.96 5.54
C ILE A 136 0.15 3.50 4.75
N THR A 137 0.31 4.82 4.69
CA THR A 137 1.46 5.44 4.01
C THR A 137 2.78 5.12 4.71
N CYS A 138 2.81 5.10 6.05
CA CYS A 138 4.00 4.71 6.81
C CYS A 138 4.30 3.22 6.69
N ASP A 139 3.27 2.37 6.67
CA ASP A 139 3.41 0.92 6.44
C ASP A 139 4.06 0.65 5.07
N GLU A 140 3.52 1.23 4.01
CA GLU A 140 4.07 1.15 2.66
C GLU A 140 5.52 1.68 2.60
N ALA A 141 5.80 2.83 3.22
CA ALA A 141 7.13 3.43 3.25
C ALA A 141 8.16 2.53 3.95
N PHE A 142 7.77 1.79 5.00
CA PHE A 142 8.63 0.83 5.66
C PHE A 142 9.04 -0.32 4.72
N HIS A 143 8.07 -0.93 4.04
CA HIS A 143 8.37 -2.02 3.11
C HIS A 143 9.18 -1.54 1.91
N HIS A 144 8.90 -0.34 1.39
CA HIS A 144 9.70 0.27 0.32
C HIS A 144 11.15 0.53 0.75
N LEU A 145 11.40 0.97 2.00
CA LEU A 145 12.75 1.07 2.53
C LEU A 145 13.48 -0.27 2.44
N ILE A 146 12.83 -1.38 2.81
CA ILE A 146 13.43 -2.71 2.73
C ILE A 146 13.72 -3.12 1.27
N TYR A 147 12.81 -2.80 0.33
CA TYR A 147 13.04 -3.06 -1.10
C TYR A 147 14.23 -2.28 -1.65
N ASP A 148 14.37 -1.01 -1.27
CA ASP A 148 15.49 -0.16 -1.68
C ASP A 148 16.82 -0.67 -1.11
N VAL A 149 16.82 -1.12 0.16
CA VAL A 149 18.01 -1.70 0.81
C VAL A 149 18.40 -3.03 0.16
N ALA A 150 17.44 -3.82 -0.29
CA ALA A 150 17.72 -5.08 -0.99
C ALA A 150 18.47 -4.91 -2.32
N ASP A 151 18.50 -3.69 -2.86
CA ASP A 151 19.19 -3.34 -4.13
C ASP A 151 18.75 -4.19 -5.34
N ASN A 152 17.51 -4.62 -5.31
CA ASN A 152 16.88 -5.35 -6.40
C ASN A 152 15.73 -4.48 -6.97
N PRO A 153 15.94 -3.78 -8.10
CA PRO A 153 14.97 -2.84 -8.64
C PRO A 153 13.66 -3.48 -9.07
N LEU A 154 13.63 -4.79 -9.22
CA LEU A 154 12.41 -5.52 -9.58
C LEU A 154 11.46 -5.69 -8.40
N LEU A 155 11.94 -5.65 -7.15
CA LEU A 155 11.09 -5.83 -5.96
C LEU A 155 10.02 -4.75 -5.85
N ALA A 156 10.43 -3.48 -5.80
CA ALA A 156 9.49 -2.35 -5.72
C ALA A 156 8.54 -2.31 -6.92
N THR A 157 9.05 -2.58 -8.13
CA THR A 157 8.25 -2.59 -9.35
C THR A 157 7.19 -3.70 -9.32
N SER A 158 7.57 -4.92 -8.91
CA SER A 158 6.64 -6.05 -8.81
C SER A 158 5.64 -5.87 -7.68
N ALA A 159 6.05 -5.30 -6.54
CA ALA A 159 5.17 -5.07 -5.40
C ALA A 159 4.13 -3.97 -5.64
N ARG A 160 4.38 -3.04 -6.56
CA ARG A 160 3.56 -1.84 -6.78
C ARG A 160 2.07 -2.12 -6.97
N ILE A 161 1.72 -3.06 -7.85
CA ILE A 161 0.31 -3.40 -8.13
C ILE A 161 -0.39 -3.99 -6.90
N HIS A 162 0.35 -4.76 -6.09
CA HIS A 162 -0.18 -5.34 -4.87
C HIS A 162 -0.42 -4.26 -3.81
N TRP A 163 0.53 -3.33 -3.66
CA TRP A 163 0.40 -2.19 -2.74
C TRP A 163 -0.80 -1.31 -3.06
N GLN A 164 -1.02 -1.00 -4.33
CA GLN A 164 -2.16 -0.19 -4.75
C GLN A 164 -3.50 -0.81 -4.33
N TYR A 165 -3.66 -2.13 -4.52
CA TYR A 165 -4.84 -2.83 -4.08
C TYR A 165 -4.94 -2.92 -2.55
N LEU A 166 -3.84 -3.26 -1.88
CA LEU A 166 -3.82 -3.48 -0.44
C LEU A 166 -4.00 -2.20 0.38
N ARG A 167 -3.54 -1.05 -0.10
CA ARG A 167 -3.86 0.27 0.51
C ARG A 167 -5.36 0.44 0.68
N ARG A 168 -6.13 0.13 -0.35
CA ARG A 168 -7.59 0.19 -0.29
C ARG A 168 -8.16 -0.83 0.67
N ALA A 169 -7.69 -2.08 0.61
CA ALA A 169 -8.13 -3.14 1.51
C ALA A 169 -7.92 -2.77 2.98
N MET A 170 -6.74 -2.26 3.31
CA MET A 170 -6.43 -1.74 4.64
C MET A 170 -7.35 -0.58 5.02
N GLY A 171 -7.57 0.39 4.11
CA GLY A 171 -8.48 1.51 4.34
C GLY A 171 -9.91 1.05 4.61
N GLU A 172 -10.41 0.03 3.90
CA GLU A 172 -11.76 -0.52 4.11
C GLU A 172 -11.91 -1.13 5.50
N VAL A 173 -10.94 -1.94 5.93
CA VAL A 173 -11.02 -2.66 7.20
C VAL A 173 -10.68 -1.76 8.39
N LEU A 174 -9.60 -0.97 8.30
CA LEU A 174 -9.12 -0.15 9.42
C LEU A 174 -10.06 1.01 9.81
N ARG A 175 -11.06 1.31 8.99
CA ARG A 175 -12.13 2.25 9.39
C ARG A 175 -13.09 1.66 10.41
N HIS A 176 -13.15 0.36 10.53
CA HIS A 176 -14.10 -0.36 11.36
C HIS A 176 -13.46 -1.08 12.54
N VAL A 177 -12.14 -1.29 12.50
CA VAL A 177 -11.39 -1.97 13.55
C VAL A 177 -10.14 -1.15 13.91
N GLU A 178 -9.73 -1.25 15.17
CA GLU A 178 -8.48 -0.62 15.59
C GLU A 178 -7.26 -1.31 14.97
N SER A 179 -6.29 -0.50 14.57
CA SER A 179 -5.00 -1.03 14.11
C SER A 179 -4.30 -1.77 15.24
N PRO A 180 -3.80 -2.99 15.02
CA PRO A 180 -3.07 -3.72 16.04
C PRO A 180 -1.83 -2.92 16.48
N GLN A 181 -1.75 -2.58 17.78
CA GLN A 181 -0.60 -1.82 18.31
C GLN A 181 0.74 -2.54 18.08
N ASN A 182 0.70 -3.89 17.99
CA ASN A 182 1.89 -4.72 17.78
C ASN A 182 2.44 -4.70 16.34
N ILE A 183 1.74 -4.08 15.37
CA ILE A 183 2.21 -4.07 13.98
C ILE A 183 3.55 -3.34 13.85
N TRP A 184 3.71 -2.22 14.57
CA TRP A 184 4.95 -1.45 14.57
C TRP A 184 6.08 -2.14 15.34
N GLN A 185 5.76 -2.99 16.32
CA GLN A 185 6.75 -3.87 16.97
C GLN A 185 7.25 -4.95 16.00
N GLN A 186 6.36 -5.49 15.14
CA GLN A 186 6.77 -6.43 14.10
C GLN A 186 7.69 -5.76 13.07
N HIS A 187 7.38 -4.55 12.61
CA HIS A 187 8.25 -3.79 11.73
C HIS A 187 9.61 -3.49 12.38
N GLU A 188 9.64 -3.12 13.66
CA GLU A 188 10.87 -2.89 14.43
C GLU A 188 11.73 -4.17 14.51
N ALA A 189 11.11 -5.33 14.73
CA ALA A 189 11.81 -6.62 14.73
C ALA A 189 12.41 -6.96 13.36
N ILE A 190 11.68 -6.68 12.26
CA ILE A 190 12.18 -6.85 10.89
C ILE A 190 13.38 -5.92 10.66
N LEU A 191 13.24 -4.63 10.97
CA LEU A 191 14.33 -3.66 10.81
C LEU A 191 15.57 -4.08 11.59
N SER A 192 15.40 -4.49 12.86
CA SER A 192 16.50 -4.96 13.69
C SER A 192 17.21 -6.17 13.11
N ALA A 193 16.47 -7.15 12.55
CA ALA A 193 17.06 -8.32 11.91
C ALA A 193 17.82 -7.93 10.63
N VAL A 194 17.28 -7.01 9.83
CA VAL A 194 17.91 -6.49 8.62
C VAL A 194 19.21 -5.74 8.95
N VAL A 195 19.17 -4.83 9.90
CA VAL A 195 20.33 -4.02 10.34
C VAL A 195 21.45 -4.90 10.93
N LYS A 196 21.09 -5.97 11.63
CA LYS A 196 22.05 -6.96 12.17
C LYS A 196 22.61 -7.93 11.12
N GLY A 197 22.16 -7.85 9.87
CA GLY A 197 22.58 -8.76 8.80
C GLY A 197 22.04 -10.19 8.96
N ASN A 198 21.05 -10.40 9.82
CA ASN A 198 20.49 -11.74 10.07
C ASN A 198 19.43 -12.10 9.02
N SER A 199 19.88 -12.55 7.85
CA SER A 199 19.04 -12.74 6.67
C SER A 199 17.92 -13.77 6.86
N ALA A 200 18.20 -14.89 7.53
CA ALA A 200 17.19 -15.93 7.78
C ALA A 200 16.08 -15.44 8.73
N THR A 201 16.45 -14.71 9.78
CA THR A 201 15.48 -14.12 10.72
C THR A 201 14.69 -13.01 10.05
N ALA A 202 15.33 -12.14 9.26
CA ALA A 202 14.68 -11.07 8.54
C ALA A 202 13.61 -11.60 7.57
N GLU A 203 13.96 -12.61 6.76
CA GLU A 203 13.04 -13.29 5.86
C GLU A 203 11.83 -13.86 6.60
N LYS A 204 12.08 -14.65 7.64
CA LYS A 204 11.01 -15.27 8.43
C LYS A 204 10.07 -14.24 9.04
N LEU A 205 10.61 -13.18 9.67
CA LEU A 205 9.80 -12.14 10.30
C LEU A 205 8.96 -11.38 9.27
N ALA A 206 9.49 -11.10 8.07
CA ALA A 206 8.74 -10.45 7.00
C ALA A 206 7.60 -11.33 6.48
N LEU A 207 7.84 -12.62 6.25
CA LEU A 207 6.82 -13.59 5.86
C LEU A 207 5.71 -13.70 6.92
N ASP A 208 6.08 -13.88 8.19
CA ASP A 208 5.13 -14.03 9.31
C ASP A 208 4.28 -12.75 9.48
N HIS A 209 4.90 -11.57 9.37
CA HIS A 209 4.23 -10.28 9.44
C HIS A 209 3.16 -10.14 8.36
N THR A 210 3.53 -10.34 7.10
CA THR A 210 2.64 -10.14 5.94
C THR A 210 1.50 -11.17 5.94
N SER A 211 1.80 -12.45 6.23
CA SER A 211 0.78 -13.50 6.34
C SER A 211 -0.20 -13.24 7.49
N SER A 212 0.31 -12.77 8.63
CA SER A 212 -0.54 -12.42 9.79
C SER A 212 -1.44 -11.21 9.49
N ALA A 213 -0.92 -10.21 8.76
CA ALA A 213 -1.71 -9.06 8.32
C ALA A 213 -2.87 -9.49 7.41
N SER A 214 -2.61 -10.38 6.43
CA SER A 214 -3.63 -10.95 5.55
C SER A 214 -4.77 -11.61 6.32
N LYS A 215 -4.42 -12.50 7.25
CA LYS A 215 -5.42 -13.22 8.07
C LYS A 215 -6.27 -12.27 8.91
N ARG A 216 -5.62 -11.35 9.63
CA ARG A 216 -6.33 -10.37 10.48
C ARG A 216 -7.30 -9.50 9.67
N LEU A 217 -6.86 -8.99 8.52
CA LEU A 217 -7.73 -8.16 7.68
C LEU A 217 -8.90 -8.95 7.10
N PHE A 218 -8.68 -10.21 6.74
CA PHE A 218 -9.74 -11.06 6.22
C PHE A 218 -10.78 -11.42 7.29
N GLU A 219 -10.34 -11.75 8.51
CA GLU A 219 -11.21 -12.03 9.66
C GLU A 219 -12.01 -10.77 10.04
N ALA A 220 -11.32 -9.64 10.21
CA ALA A 220 -11.95 -8.37 10.52
C ALA A 220 -12.99 -7.97 9.46
N TYR A 221 -12.72 -8.18 8.17
CA TYR A 221 -13.69 -7.92 7.10
C TYR A 221 -14.96 -8.78 7.24
N LYS A 222 -14.81 -10.06 7.58
CA LYS A 222 -15.96 -10.95 7.82
C LYS A 222 -16.80 -10.50 9.02
N ASP A 223 -16.13 -10.11 10.10
CA ASP A 223 -16.79 -9.69 11.34
C ASP A 223 -17.58 -8.38 11.18
N ILE A 224 -17.12 -7.48 10.32
CA ILE A 224 -17.82 -6.22 9.99
C ILE A 224 -19.14 -6.49 9.25
N GLY A 225 -19.29 -7.67 8.62
CA GLY A 225 -20.51 -8.03 7.88
C GLY A 225 -20.76 -7.18 6.64
N LEU A 226 -19.70 -6.58 6.06
CA LEU A 226 -19.81 -5.83 4.80
C LEU A 226 -20.23 -6.78 3.67
N PRO A 227 -21.18 -6.37 2.80
CA PRO A 227 -21.64 -7.22 1.73
C PRO A 227 -20.50 -7.61 0.80
N ASN A 228 -20.33 -8.91 0.59
CA ASN A 228 -19.40 -9.45 -0.39
C ASN A 228 -19.98 -9.17 -1.80
N GLU A 229 -19.82 -7.94 -2.27
CA GLU A 229 -20.28 -7.53 -3.60
C GLU A 229 -19.33 -8.13 -4.65
N LYS A 230 -19.54 -9.42 -4.94
CA LYS A 230 -18.86 -10.04 -6.09
C LYS A 230 -19.20 -9.21 -7.33
N VAL A 231 -18.17 -8.62 -7.93
CA VAL A 231 -18.30 -8.05 -9.26
C VAL A 231 -18.67 -9.19 -10.19
N VAL A 232 -19.95 -9.28 -10.54
CA VAL A 232 -20.39 -10.12 -11.66
C VAL A 232 -19.96 -9.41 -12.93
N GLY A 233 -18.67 -9.42 -13.20
CA GLY A 233 -18.08 -9.10 -14.47
C GLY A 233 -17.93 -10.40 -15.23
N LYS A 234 -18.93 -10.77 -16.02
CA LYS A 234 -18.72 -11.76 -17.06
C LYS A 234 -17.67 -11.22 -18.03
N ARG A 235 -16.69 -12.09 -18.30
CA ARG A 235 -15.65 -11.94 -19.32
C ARG A 235 -16.22 -11.59 -20.68
#